data_bd2d28e5fde86d09a796eb0cecc3cf69
#
_entry.id   bd2d28e5fde86d09a796eb0cecc3cf69
#
_cell.length_a   1.000
_cell.length_b   1.000
_cell.length_c   1.000
_cell.angle_alpha   90.00
_cell.angle_beta   90.00
_cell.angle_gamma   90.00
#
_symmetry.space_group_name_H-M   'P 1'
#
loop_
_entity.id
_entity.type
_entity.pdbx_description
1 polymer ?
#
loop_
_entity_poly.entity_id
_entity_poly.type
_entity_poly.pdbx_seq_one_letter_code
_entity_poly.pdbx_strand_id
1 'polypeptide(L)'
;GDIHSYGHDIEASWLIDRACEVIGERRFMAKWRFIDLRIAENIYDIAFENGAVNNERENDKIDKKRVWWVQAESVVGFVNAFQQGGDKKFLDAADKVFEWIETRQTDKRENSEWWGEVDFDGKPMQTVNMVNPWKCPYHNGRMCIEVINRNVSL
;
A
#
# COMPACT_ATOMS: atom_id res chain seq x y z
N GLY A 1 -13.99 -12.30 15.12
CA GLY A 1 -12.59 -12.00 15.37
C GLY A 1 -12.32 -10.51 15.16
N ASP A 2 -11.31 -10.00 15.80
CA ASP A 2 -10.87 -8.62 15.64
C ASP A 2 -9.76 -8.62 14.55
N ILE A 3 -10.17 -8.33 13.30
CA ILE A 3 -9.27 -8.32 12.15
C ILE A 3 -8.99 -6.87 11.76
N HIS A 4 -7.70 -6.53 11.67
CA HIS A 4 -7.21 -5.28 11.13
C HIS A 4 -6.46 -5.58 9.82
N SER A 5 -7.06 -5.19 8.70
CA SER A 5 -6.45 -5.34 7.38
C SER A 5 -5.66 -4.08 7.04
N TYR A 6 -4.35 -4.16 7.15
CA TYR A 6 -3.47 -3.02 6.94
C TYR A 6 -3.56 -2.46 5.51
N GLY A 7 -3.77 -3.35 4.54
CA GLY A 7 -3.98 -2.94 3.15
C GLY A 7 -5.24 -2.10 2.96
N HIS A 8 -6.38 -2.51 3.54
CA HIS A 8 -7.62 -1.74 3.43
C HIS A 8 -7.54 -0.40 4.17
N ASP A 9 -6.86 -0.37 5.32
CA ASP A 9 -6.69 0.88 6.06
C ASP A 9 -5.89 1.89 5.25
N ILE A 10 -4.74 1.50 4.72
CA ILE A 10 -3.91 2.40 3.91
C ILE A 10 -4.58 2.78 2.57
N GLU A 11 -5.31 1.86 1.94
CA GLU A 11 -6.10 2.14 0.74
C GLU A 11 -7.20 3.17 1.05
N ALA A 12 -7.94 2.98 2.15
CA ALA A 12 -8.99 3.90 2.56
C ALA A 12 -8.46 5.32 2.78
N SER A 13 -7.27 5.49 3.36
CA SER A 13 -6.69 6.80 3.64
C SER A 13 -6.58 7.66 2.39
N TRP A 14 -6.01 7.16 1.30
CA TRP A 14 -5.84 7.96 0.09
C TRP A 14 -7.11 8.04 -0.78
N LEU A 15 -7.97 7.00 -0.76
CA LEU A 15 -9.25 7.03 -1.49
C LEU A 15 -10.22 8.04 -0.89
N ILE A 16 -10.28 8.17 0.44
CA ILE A 16 -11.13 9.16 1.11
C ILE A 16 -10.62 10.57 0.80
N ASP A 17 -9.30 10.80 0.87
CA ASP A 17 -8.71 12.09 0.51
C ASP A 17 -9.06 12.46 -0.94
N ARG A 18 -8.89 11.52 -1.87
CA ARG A 18 -9.27 11.72 -3.28
C ARG A 18 -10.76 12.02 -3.46
N ALA A 19 -11.63 11.32 -2.74
CA ALA A 19 -13.07 11.59 -2.76
C ALA A 19 -13.38 13.01 -2.26
N CYS A 20 -12.72 13.45 -1.19
CA CYS A 20 -12.87 14.81 -0.67
C CYS A 20 -12.42 15.89 -1.68
N GLU A 21 -11.34 15.64 -2.41
CA GLU A 21 -10.89 16.53 -3.49
C GLU A 21 -11.96 16.67 -4.60
N VAL A 22 -12.53 15.53 -5.02
CA VAL A 22 -13.57 15.52 -6.08
C VAL A 22 -14.85 16.22 -5.62
N ILE A 23 -15.24 16.07 -4.35
CA ILE A 23 -16.40 16.77 -3.77
C ILE A 23 -16.14 18.27 -3.65
N GLY A 24 -14.89 18.68 -3.42
CA GLY A 24 -14.49 20.09 -3.37
C GLY A 24 -14.94 20.87 -2.12
N GLU A 25 -15.46 20.20 -1.10
CA GLU A 25 -15.95 20.81 0.14
C GLU A 25 -14.81 20.99 1.16
N ARG A 26 -14.31 22.21 1.30
CA ARG A 26 -13.14 22.54 2.16
C ARG A 26 -13.24 22.01 3.59
N ARG A 27 -14.44 22.04 4.20
CA ARG A 27 -14.65 21.54 5.58
C ARG A 27 -14.42 20.03 5.70
N PHE A 28 -14.79 19.26 4.66
CA PHE A 28 -14.53 17.82 4.63
C PHE A 28 -13.05 17.55 4.40
N MET A 29 -12.44 18.23 3.46
CA MET A 29 -11.01 18.09 3.18
C MET A 29 -10.15 18.28 4.44
N ALA A 30 -10.37 19.36 5.21
CA ALA A 30 -9.60 19.62 6.42
C ALA A 30 -9.78 18.53 7.50
N LYS A 31 -11.02 18.05 7.68
CA LYS A 31 -11.34 17.01 8.66
C LYS A 31 -10.73 15.66 8.27
N TRP A 32 -10.96 15.23 7.03
CA TRP A 32 -10.57 13.90 6.58
C TRP A 32 -9.06 13.80 6.38
N ARG A 33 -8.40 14.85 5.89
CA ARG A 33 -6.94 14.90 5.80
C ARG A 33 -6.25 14.58 7.12
N PHE A 34 -6.75 15.10 8.23
CA PHE A 34 -6.23 14.75 9.56
C PHE A 34 -6.40 13.26 9.85
N ILE A 35 -7.56 12.68 9.54
CA ILE A 35 -7.84 11.24 9.74
C ILE A 35 -6.96 10.38 8.85
N ASP A 36 -6.86 10.74 7.58
CA ASP A 36 -6.08 10.00 6.57
C ASP A 36 -4.58 9.96 6.94
N LEU A 37 -4.04 11.09 7.39
CA LEU A 37 -2.67 11.14 7.92
C LEU A 37 -2.49 10.26 9.16
N ARG A 38 -3.48 10.22 10.06
CA ARG A 38 -3.43 9.34 11.24
C ARG A 38 -3.50 7.87 10.88
N ILE A 39 -4.26 7.50 9.86
CA ILE A 39 -4.29 6.12 9.35
C ILE A 39 -2.92 5.76 8.76
N ALA A 40 -2.36 6.59 7.90
CA ALA A 40 -1.04 6.35 7.31
C ALA A 40 0.07 6.26 8.37
N GLU A 41 0.03 7.14 9.39
CA GLU A 41 0.93 7.09 10.54
C GLU A 41 0.83 5.76 11.28
N ASN A 42 -0.39 5.33 11.58
CA ASN A 42 -0.63 4.07 12.27
C ASN A 42 -0.08 2.87 11.47
N ILE A 43 -0.33 2.82 10.15
CA ILE A 43 0.21 1.76 9.29
C ILE A 43 1.74 1.79 9.25
N TYR A 44 2.33 2.98 9.19
CA TYR A 44 3.79 3.14 9.26
C TYR A 44 4.35 2.57 10.57
N ASP A 45 3.72 2.87 11.71
CA ASP A 45 4.22 2.50 13.02
C ASP A 45 4.04 1.01 13.35
N ILE A 46 2.91 0.39 12.93
CA ILE A 46 2.55 -0.97 13.37
C ILE A 46 2.70 -2.05 12.31
N ALA A 47 2.76 -1.69 11.04
CA ALA A 47 2.70 -2.66 9.95
C ALA A 47 3.86 -2.56 8.95
N PHE A 48 4.54 -1.40 8.86
CA PHE A 48 5.68 -1.23 7.97
C PHE A 48 6.95 -1.69 8.65
N GLU A 49 7.52 -2.79 8.18
CA GLU A 49 8.79 -3.33 8.64
C GLU A 49 9.53 -4.06 7.51
N ASN A 50 10.85 -4.07 7.57
CA ASN A 50 11.70 -4.72 6.57
C ASN A 50 11.42 -4.23 5.12
N GLY A 51 11.10 -2.94 4.96
CA GLY A 51 10.87 -2.31 3.66
C GLY A 51 9.52 -2.58 3.01
N ALA A 52 8.60 -3.27 3.69
CA ALA A 52 7.28 -3.62 3.16
C ALA A 52 6.20 -3.61 4.25
N VAL A 53 4.93 -3.69 3.87
CA VAL A 53 3.81 -3.66 4.81
C VAL A 53 3.28 -5.08 5.05
N ASN A 54 3.07 -5.45 6.32
CA ASN A 54 2.46 -6.70 6.73
C ASN A 54 1.02 -6.81 6.20
N ASN A 55 0.50 -8.03 6.07
CA ASN A 55 -0.84 -8.26 5.51
C ASN A 55 -1.94 -7.75 6.46
N GLU A 56 -2.02 -8.33 7.64
CA GLU A 56 -3.11 -8.06 8.58
C GLU A 56 -2.75 -8.50 10.00
N ARG A 57 -3.59 -8.11 10.96
CA ARG A 57 -3.54 -8.62 12.31
C ARG A 57 -4.90 -9.22 12.66
N GLU A 58 -4.91 -10.45 13.13
CA GLU A 58 -6.10 -11.07 13.73
C GLU A 58 -5.85 -11.27 15.23
N ASN A 59 -6.65 -10.59 16.06
CA ASN A 59 -6.43 -10.47 17.49
C ASN A 59 -4.99 -9.96 17.76
N ASP A 60 -4.15 -10.75 18.43
CA ASP A 60 -2.77 -10.40 18.75
C ASP A 60 -1.73 -11.01 17.76
N LYS A 61 -2.20 -11.71 16.73
CA LYS A 61 -1.33 -12.38 15.77
C LYS A 61 -1.21 -11.57 14.48
N ILE A 62 0.02 -11.16 14.16
CA ILE A 62 0.33 -10.47 12.90
C ILE A 62 0.66 -11.49 11.81
N ASP A 63 -0.05 -11.41 10.69
CA ASP A 63 0.31 -12.10 9.45
C ASP A 63 1.33 -11.23 8.69
N LYS A 64 2.58 -11.69 8.70
CA LYS A 64 3.72 -10.94 8.14
C LYS A 64 4.01 -11.24 6.67
N LYS A 65 3.19 -12.06 6.01
CA LYS A 65 3.34 -12.22 4.57
C LYS A 65 3.12 -10.90 3.83
N ARG A 66 3.73 -10.77 2.64
CA ARG A 66 3.59 -9.59 1.80
C ARG A 66 2.64 -9.93 0.66
N VAL A 67 1.45 -9.37 0.73
CA VAL A 67 0.41 -9.55 -0.28
C VAL A 67 0.54 -8.44 -1.32
N TRP A 68 0.51 -8.77 -2.58
CA TRP A 68 0.78 -7.91 -3.73
C TRP A 68 0.00 -6.58 -3.73
N TRP A 69 -1.29 -6.64 -3.47
CA TRP A 69 -2.14 -5.46 -3.48
C TRP A 69 -1.91 -4.56 -2.26
N VAL A 70 -1.58 -5.15 -1.11
CA VAL A 70 -1.23 -4.40 0.10
C VAL A 70 0.00 -3.53 -0.16
N GLN A 71 1.00 -4.07 -0.87
CA GLN A 71 2.20 -3.29 -1.21
C GLN A 71 1.86 -2.17 -2.20
N ALA A 72 1.07 -2.45 -3.24
CA ALA A 72 0.63 -1.44 -4.20
C ALA A 72 -0.12 -0.27 -3.51
N GLU A 73 -1.09 -0.59 -2.66
CA GLU A 73 -1.86 0.43 -1.93
C GLU A 73 -1.00 1.20 -0.92
N SER A 74 0.00 0.54 -0.33
CA SER A 74 0.93 1.20 0.60
C SER A 74 1.81 2.23 -0.09
N VAL A 75 2.27 1.97 -1.30
CA VAL A 75 3.01 2.98 -2.09
C VAL A 75 2.14 4.22 -2.27
N VAL A 76 0.90 4.06 -2.75
CA VAL A 76 0.00 5.19 -2.99
C VAL A 76 -0.36 5.93 -1.70
N GLY A 77 -0.69 5.19 -0.66
CA GLY A 77 -1.07 5.77 0.63
C GLY A 77 0.06 6.56 1.30
N PHE A 78 1.29 6.05 1.27
CA PHE A 78 2.45 6.77 1.79
C PHE A 78 2.81 7.99 0.92
N VAL A 79 2.74 7.90 -0.41
CA VAL A 79 2.89 9.07 -1.28
C VAL A 79 1.84 10.13 -0.96
N ASN A 80 0.57 9.72 -0.79
CA ASN A 80 -0.50 10.62 -0.39
C ASN A 80 -0.22 11.29 0.95
N ALA A 81 0.19 10.52 1.97
CA ALA A 81 0.52 11.06 3.29
C ALA A 81 1.68 12.07 3.24
N PHE A 82 2.71 11.81 2.43
CA PHE A 82 3.79 12.78 2.19
C PHE A 82 3.25 14.06 1.57
N GLN A 83 2.44 13.98 0.52
CA GLN A 83 1.89 15.16 -0.16
C GLN A 83 0.96 15.98 0.73
N GLN A 84 0.23 15.34 1.63
CA GLN A 84 -0.68 16.00 2.55
C GLN A 84 0.01 16.58 3.80
N GLY A 85 0.99 15.88 4.35
CA GLY A 85 1.64 16.22 5.62
C GLY A 85 3.06 16.78 5.50
N GLY A 86 3.74 16.52 4.39
CA GLY A 86 5.12 16.96 4.14
C GLY A 86 6.19 16.16 4.89
N ASP A 87 5.83 15.15 5.68
CA ASP A 87 6.81 14.33 6.39
C ASP A 87 7.50 13.36 5.44
N LYS A 88 8.81 13.58 5.26
CA LYS A 88 9.65 12.80 4.33
C LYS A 88 9.69 11.30 4.65
N LYS A 89 9.46 10.90 5.90
CA LYS A 89 9.43 9.47 6.27
C LYS A 89 8.44 8.66 5.43
N PHE A 90 7.32 9.27 5.03
CA PHE A 90 6.33 8.60 4.19
C PHE A 90 6.81 8.43 2.75
N LEU A 91 7.52 9.40 2.19
CA LEU A 91 8.13 9.24 0.89
C LEU A 91 9.21 8.16 0.92
N ASP A 92 10.06 8.16 1.95
CA ASP A 92 11.10 7.15 2.14
C ASP A 92 10.48 5.75 2.37
N ALA A 93 9.30 5.66 2.97
CA ALA A 93 8.57 4.40 3.11
C ALA A 93 7.98 3.93 1.77
N ALA A 94 7.39 4.84 0.99
CA ALA A 94 6.88 4.53 -0.35
C ALA A 94 7.99 4.00 -1.27
N ASP A 95 9.15 4.66 -1.26
CA ASP A 95 10.34 4.27 -2.03
C ASP A 95 10.80 2.84 -1.65
N LYS A 96 10.90 2.54 -0.36
CA LYS A 96 11.27 1.20 0.13
C LYS A 96 10.26 0.13 -0.26
N VAL A 97 8.95 0.42 -0.17
CA VAL A 97 7.92 -0.53 -0.60
C VAL A 97 7.99 -0.74 -2.11
N PHE A 98 8.25 0.30 -2.88
CA PHE A 98 8.42 0.20 -4.32
C PHE A 98 9.65 -0.64 -4.68
N GLU A 99 10.79 -0.41 -4.03
CA GLU A 99 12.00 -1.25 -4.17
C GLU A 99 11.72 -2.72 -3.80
N TRP A 100 10.93 -2.95 -2.73
CA TRP A 100 10.49 -4.31 -2.37
C TRP A 100 9.68 -4.96 -3.50
N ILE A 101 8.74 -4.22 -4.08
CA ILE A 101 7.93 -4.69 -5.21
C ILE A 101 8.83 -5.08 -6.38
N GLU A 102 9.75 -4.22 -6.76
CA GLU A 102 10.64 -4.47 -7.89
C GLU A 102 11.55 -5.67 -7.65
N THR A 103 12.09 -5.81 -6.45
CA THR A 103 13.14 -6.80 -6.15
C THR A 103 12.60 -8.14 -5.66
N ARG A 104 11.42 -8.17 -5.00
CA ARG A 104 10.88 -9.35 -4.30
C ARG A 104 9.49 -9.77 -4.79
N GLN A 105 8.60 -8.83 -5.06
CA GLN A 105 7.23 -9.13 -5.47
C GLN A 105 7.13 -9.43 -6.97
N THR A 106 7.97 -8.81 -7.79
CA THR A 106 7.97 -9.00 -9.24
C THR A 106 8.58 -10.35 -9.62
N ASP A 107 7.82 -11.19 -10.29
CA ASP A 107 8.31 -12.45 -10.86
C ASP A 107 9.14 -12.15 -12.11
N LYS A 108 10.40 -12.55 -12.08
CA LYS A 108 11.35 -12.27 -13.17
C LYS A 108 11.29 -13.26 -14.34
N ARG A 109 10.40 -14.24 -14.29
CA ARG A 109 10.21 -15.16 -15.43
C ARG A 109 9.61 -14.42 -16.62
N GLU A 110 9.92 -14.87 -17.82
CA GLU A 110 9.36 -14.30 -19.03
C GLU A 110 7.82 -14.42 -19.06
N ASN A 111 7.14 -13.37 -19.50
CA ASN A 111 5.68 -13.27 -19.56
C ASN A 111 4.99 -13.46 -18.19
N SER A 112 5.68 -13.16 -17.11
CA SER A 112 5.17 -13.25 -15.77
C SER A 112 4.67 -11.90 -15.26
N GLU A 113 4.15 -11.91 -14.03
CA GLU A 113 3.54 -10.75 -13.35
C GLU A 113 4.06 -10.75 -11.91
N TRP A 114 3.48 -10.02 -11.00
CA TRP A 114 3.86 -10.05 -9.60
C TRP A 114 3.42 -11.35 -8.93
N TRP A 115 4.25 -11.87 -8.01
CA TRP A 115 3.81 -12.91 -7.10
C TRP A 115 2.61 -12.41 -6.27
N GLY A 116 1.59 -13.26 -6.09
CA GLY A 116 0.43 -12.93 -5.27
C GLY A 116 0.81 -12.70 -3.81
N GLU A 117 1.66 -13.57 -3.30
CA GLU A 117 2.16 -13.53 -1.93
C GLU A 117 3.64 -13.89 -1.89
N VAL A 118 4.40 -13.18 -1.05
CA VAL A 118 5.75 -13.57 -0.66
C VAL A 118 5.83 -13.59 0.87
N ASP A 119 6.74 -14.36 1.42
CA ASP A 119 6.95 -14.38 2.86
C ASP A 119 7.65 -13.10 3.38
N PHE A 120 7.89 -13.03 4.67
CA PHE A 120 8.52 -11.87 5.30
C PHE A 120 9.90 -11.52 4.71
N ASP A 121 10.63 -12.50 4.22
CA ASP A 121 11.97 -12.34 3.64
C ASP A 121 11.95 -12.14 2.12
N GLY A 122 10.75 -12.11 1.51
CA GLY A 122 10.54 -11.91 0.08
C GLY A 122 10.64 -13.17 -0.77
N LYS A 123 10.53 -14.35 -0.16
CA LYS A 123 10.51 -15.61 -0.89
C LYS A 123 9.08 -15.88 -1.41
N PRO A 124 8.92 -16.15 -2.71
CA PRO A 124 7.61 -16.44 -3.29
C PRO A 124 6.89 -17.60 -2.62
N MET A 125 5.63 -17.37 -2.27
CA MET A 125 4.73 -18.39 -1.76
C MET A 125 3.92 -18.94 -2.94
N GLN A 126 4.21 -20.16 -3.36
CA GLN A 126 3.58 -20.78 -4.53
C GLN A 126 2.16 -21.33 -4.24
N THR A 127 1.49 -20.75 -3.26
CA THR A 127 0.14 -21.15 -2.84
C THR A 127 -0.97 -20.49 -3.65
N VAL A 128 -0.61 -19.48 -4.45
CA VAL A 128 -1.58 -18.66 -5.19
C VAL A 128 -1.21 -18.62 -6.66
N ASN A 129 -2.18 -18.81 -7.53
CA ASN A 129 -1.99 -18.66 -8.96
C ASN A 129 -1.59 -17.21 -9.31
N MET A 130 -0.82 -17.06 -10.39
CA MET A 130 -0.39 -15.75 -10.90
C MET A 130 -1.57 -14.81 -11.13
N VAL A 131 -2.68 -15.35 -11.64
CA VAL A 131 -3.95 -14.65 -11.85
C VAL A 131 -5.07 -15.48 -11.26
N ASN A 132 -5.99 -14.85 -10.57
CA ASN A 132 -7.19 -15.45 -10.00
C ASN A 132 -8.32 -14.41 -9.93
N PRO A 133 -9.55 -14.75 -9.51
CA PRO A 133 -10.66 -13.80 -9.46
C PRO A 133 -10.39 -12.52 -8.67
N TRP A 134 -9.46 -12.54 -7.72
CA TRP A 134 -9.09 -11.39 -6.89
C TRP A 134 -7.79 -10.72 -7.33
N LYS A 135 -6.89 -11.49 -7.97
CA LYS A 135 -5.61 -10.98 -8.45
C LYS A 135 -5.68 -10.75 -9.95
N CYS A 136 -5.94 -9.52 -10.30
CA CYS A 136 -5.88 -8.98 -11.65
C CYS A 136 -5.12 -7.63 -11.62
N PRO A 137 -4.69 -7.07 -12.76
CA PRO A 137 -3.73 -5.95 -12.79
C PRO A 137 -4.33 -4.58 -12.42
N TYR A 138 -5.35 -4.52 -11.55
CA TYR A 138 -5.96 -3.23 -11.21
C TYR A 138 -5.25 -2.49 -10.07
N HIS A 139 -4.84 -3.13 -8.97
CA HIS A 139 -4.11 -2.46 -7.89
C HIS A 139 -2.72 -2.00 -8.34
N ASN A 140 -1.95 -2.86 -8.98
CA ASN A 140 -0.63 -2.50 -9.49
C ASN A 140 -0.71 -1.48 -10.63
N GLY A 141 -1.64 -1.62 -11.57
CA GLY A 141 -1.88 -0.64 -12.62
C GLY A 141 -2.34 0.71 -12.04
N ARG A 142 -3.27 0.69 -11.06
CA ARG A 142 -3.72 1.89 -10.35
C ARG A 142 -2.57 2.58 -9.62
N MET A 143 -1.74 1.82 -8.90
CA MET A 143 -0.54 2.35 -8.24
C MET A 143 0.36 3.10 -9.23
N CYS A 144 0.70 2.49 -10.35
CA CYS A 144 1.55 3.14 -11.38
C CYS A 144 0.91 4.44 -11.89
N ILE A 145 -0.39 4.41 -12.22
CA ILE A 145 -1.13 5.59 -12.69
C ILE A 145 -1.16 6.69 -11.64
N GLU A 146 -1.45 6.34 -10.38
CA GLU A 146 -1.49 7.31 -9.28
C GLU A 146 -0.12 7.95 -9.03
N VAL A 147 0.96 7.17 -9.00
CA VAL A 147 2.32 7.70 -8.79
C VAL A 147 2.72 8.65 -9.93
N ILE A 148 2.46 8.27 -11.18
CA ILE A 148 2.72 9.12 -12.34
C ILE A 148 1.92 10.43 -12.27
N ASN A 149 0.62 10.34 -12.00
CA ASN A 149 -0.25 11.51 -11.93
C ASN A 149 0.10 12.45 -10.76
N ARG A 150 0.63 11.91 -9.67
CA ARG A 150 1.11 12.68 -8.51
C ARG A 150 2.47 13.31 -8.73
N ASN A 151 3.13 13.00 -9.85
CA ASN A 151 4.44 13.55 -10.24
C ASN A 151 5.50 13.35 -9.14
N VAL A 152 5.53 12.17 -8.57
CA VAL A 152 6.50 11.76 -7.55
C VAL A 152 7.50 10.80 -8.19
N SER A 153 8.79 11.02 -7.92
CA SER A 153 9.86 10.10 -8.28
C SER A 153 10.13 9.18 -7.09
N LEU A 154 9.98 7.91 -7.31
CA LEU A 154 10.32 6.82 -6.38
C LEU A 154 11.54 6.08 -6.92
#